data_e4f914f43684a991df8d56ad1caf740a
#
_entry.id   e4f914f43684a991df8d56ad1caf740a
#
_cell.length_a   1.000
_cell.length_b   1.000
_cell.length_c   1.000
_cell.angle_alpha   90.00
_cell.angle_beta   90.00
_cell.angle_gamma   90.00
#
_symmetry.space_group_name_H-M   'P 1'
#
loop_
_entity.id
_entity.type
_entity.pdbx_description
1 polymer ?
#
loop_
_entity_poly.entity_id
_entity_poly.type
_entity_poly.pdbx_seq_one_letter_code
_entity_poly.pdbx_strand_id
1 'polypeptide(L)'
;MSFLWTTPVKVTFGPDALNDAGEVVKQYGHKAMIMTTVPFFTEIGLVPRLQKILKESGVDSVSFTEVPPNPTTVSVDVASKVAMDNNCDVVIGLGGGSAIDSAKGVAIAAGHRAKIWDFSYTESGGQREITSATLPIVAITTTSGTGSHMTQYVVITNPETKEKPGFGCDFTYAHHAIVDPKLMIGLPKKMTAATGFDVVCHAIEGYTSKLENLMCDVHARAALRLAGKYLRTAVNDGSNLEARTYMALADTLAGISIAMGGVTSNHATAHAAGGLDNVIHGEYLAASAPVMYAAEMRSNPTKFRELAGLLNENFDPTGKSEDELLQAGMDELNALRRDIGLDVKMGDIGIVSTAAEIAQATFDYMGGSLDLDYLPQTKESLTELLKKAY
;
A
#
# COMPACT_ATOMS: atom_id res chain seq x y z
N MET A 1 -0.77 17.47 23.80
CA MET A 1 -0.77 17.15 22.37
C MET A 1 -2.21 16.98 21.93
N SER A 2 -2.65 17.67 20.89
CA SER A 2 -4.02 17.54 20.34
C SER A 2 -3.91 17.15 18.87
N PHE A 3 -4.68 16.16 18.43
CA PHE A 3 -4.73 15.71 17.05
C PHE A 3 -6.15 15.20 16.71
N LEU A 4 -6.52 15.24 15.44
CA LEU A 4 -7.72 14.59 14.92
C LEU A 4 -7.33 13.18 14.48
N TRP A 5 -8.11 12.19 14.88
CA TRP A 5 -7.97 10.81 14.44
C TRP A 5 -9.30 10.29 13.92
N THR A 6 -9.25 9.60 12.80
CA THR A 6 -10.41 8.93 12.21
C THR A 6 -9.97 7.68 11.45
N THR A 7 -10.77 6.64 11.52
CA THR A 7 -10.69 5.43 10.68
C THR A 7 -12.09 5.19 10.13
N PRO A 8 -12.44 5.78 8.99
CA PRO A 8 -13.81 5.71 8.47
C PRO A 8 -14.16 4.33 7.91
N VAL A 9 -13.19 3.43 7.74
CA VAL A 9 -13.36 2.11 7.14
C VAL A 9 -13.91 1.12 8.15
N LYS A 10 -15.05 0.50 7.86
CA LYS A 10 -15.50 -0.69 8.59
C LYS A 10 -14.70 -1.90 8.13
N VAL A 11 -14.33 -2.80 9.04
CA VAL A 11 -13.54 -3.99 8.71
C VAL A 11 -14.24 -5.26 9.15
N THR A 12 -14.48 -6.18 8.20
CA THR A 12 -14.80 -7.58 8.49
C THR A 12 -13.53 -8.40 8.33
N PHE A 13 -13.02 -8.96 9.43
CA PHE A 13 -11.72 -9.59 9.50
C PHE A 13 -11.80 -11.03 9.98
N GLY A 14 -11.12 -11.94 9.31
CA GLY A 14 -10.89 -13.31 9.75
C GLY A 14 -11.10 -14.34 8.65
N PRO A 15 -10.73 -15.60 8.91
CA PRO A 15 -10.95 -16.69 7.97
C PRO A 15 -12.43 -16.80 7.57
N ASP A 16 -12.69 -16.96 6.28
CA ASP A 16 -14.03 -17.03 5.67
C ASP A 16 -14.82 -15.71 5.65
N ALA A 17 -14.21 -14.58 6.01
CA ALA A 17 -14.84 -13.25 5.96
C ALA A 17 -15.42 -12.91 4.57
N LEU A 18 -14.89 -13.48 3.49
CA LEU A 18 -15.45 -13.33 2.15
C LEU A 18 -16.93 -13.75 2.06
N ASN A 19 -17.39 -14.69 2.89
CA ASN A 19 -18.78 -15.14 2.86
C ASN A 19 -19.78 -14.04 3.23
N ASP A 20 -19.34 -13.01 3.94
CA ASP A 20 -20.17 -11.87 4.33
C ASP A 20 -20.27 -10.81 3.22
N ALA A 21 -19.51 -10.97 2.12
CA ALA A 21 -19.40 -9.95 1.08
C ALA A 21 -20.75 -9.53 0.48
N GLY A 22 -21.71 -10.45 0.33
CA GLY A 22 -23.03 -10.14 -0.19
C GLY A 22 -23.80 -9.18 0.71
N GLU A 23 -23.89 -9.47 1.99
CA GLU A 23 -24.59 -8.63 2.97
C GLU A 23 -23.84 -7.31 3.24
N VAL A 24 -22.52 -7.31 3.11
CA VAL A 24 -21.70 -6.08 3.19
C VAL A 24 -21.99 -5.16 2.00
N VAL A 25 -21.85 -5.67 0.78
CA VAL A 25 -21.98 -4.85 -0.46
C VAL A 25 -23.40 -4.30 -0.61
N LYS A 26 -24.43 -5.10 -0.29
CA LYS A 26 -25.85 -4.72 -0.33
C LYS A 26 -26.17 -3.45 0.49
N GLN A 27 -25.37 -3.14 1.52
CA GLN A 27 -25.54 -1.91 2.30
C GLN A 27 -25.17 -0.64 1.50
N TYR A 28 -24.40 -0.79 0.43
CA TYR A 28 -23.81 0.31 -0.33
C TYR A 28 -24.31 0.42 -1.76
N GLY A 29 -24.84 -0.68 -2.34
CA GLY A 29 -25.35 -0.68 -3.70
C GLY A 29 -26.02 -2.01 -4.07
N HIS A 30 -26.62 -2.00 -5.26
CA HIS A 30 -27.38 -3.14 -5.82
C HIS A 30 -26.75 -3.69 -7.09
N LYS A 31 -25.81 -2.95 -7.70
CA LYS A 31 -25.08 -3.40 -8.89
C LYS A 31 -23.61 -3.07 -8.78
N ALA A 32 -22.81 -4.09 -8.52
CA ALA A 32 -21.38 -3.95 -8.24
C ALA A 32 -20.53 -4.03 -9.52
N MET A 33 -19.51 -3.15 -9.59
CA MET A 33 -18.37 -3.30 -10.48
C MET A 33 -17.24 -3.99 -9.74
N ILE A 34 -16.84 -5.21 -10.13
CA ILE A 34 -15.72 -5.93 -9.53
C ILE A 34 -14.44 -5.62 -10.31
N MET A 35 -13.50 -4.98 -9.66
CA MET A 35 -12.16 -4.71 -10.19
C MET A 35 -11.18 -5.75 -9.69
N THR A 36 -10.48 -6.45 -10.59
CA THR A 36 -9.48 -7.43 -10.19
C THR A 36 -8.33 -7.49 -11.20
N THR A 37 -7.17 -7.98 -10.71
CA THR A 37 -5.99 -8.15 -11.54
C THR A 37 -6.10 -9.45 -12.33
N VAL A 38 -5.67 -9.41 -13.58
CA VAL A 38 -5.46 -10.53 -14.52
C VAL A 38 -6.41 -11.73 -14.39
N PRO A 39 -6.55 -12.59 -15.37
CA PRO A 39 -7.47 -13.74 -15.37
C PRO A 39 -7.34 -14.67 -14.15
N PHE A 40 -6.21 -14.61 -13.43
CA PHE A 40 -5.86 -15.50 -12.31
C PHE A 40 -7.00 -15.69 -11.29
N PHE A 41 -7.61 -14.60 -10.77
CA PHE A 41 -8.69 -14.76 -9.79
C PHE A 41 -9.99 -15.34 -10.40
N THR A 42 -10.16 -15.20 -11.69
CA THR A 42 -11.24 -15.87 -12.43
C THR A 42 -10.93 -17.35 -12.62
N GLU A 43 -9.70 -17.68 -13.02
CA GLU A 43 -9.24 -19.06 -13.25
C GLU A 43 -9.29 -19.91 -11.99
N ILE A 44 -8.89 -19.37 -10.85
CA ILE A 44 -9.01 -20.07 -9.55
C ILE A 44 -10.43 -20.07 -8.97
N GLY A 45 -11.40 -19.49 -9.67
CA GLY A 45 -12.81 -19.48 -9.27
C GLY A 45 -13.20 -18.42 -8.22
N LEU A 46 -12.31 -17.51 -7.84
CA LEU A 46 -12.60 -16.51 -6.79
C LEU A 46 -13.61 -15.46 -7.27
N VAL A 47 -13.47 -14.95 -8.50
CA VAL A 47 -14.45 -14.01 -9.08
C VAL A 47 -15.83 -14.66 -9.21
N PRO A 48 -15.99 -15.86 -9.81
CA PRO A 48 -17.28 -16.55 -9.82
C PRO A 48 -17.88 -16.81 -8.44
N ARG A 49 -17.03 -17.15 -7.45
CA ARG A 49 -17.50 -17.32 -6.06
C ARG A 49 -18.06 -16.02 -5.49
N LEU A 50 -17.35 -14.90 -5.66
CA LEU A 50 -17.84 -13.59 -5.20
C LEU A 50 -19.13 -13.22 -5.93
N GLN A 51 -19.21 -13.37 -7.24
CA GLN A 51 -20.43 -13.08 -8.02
C GLN A 51 -21.63 -13.89 -7.54
N LYS A 52 -21.42 -15.17 -7.18
CA LYS A 52 -22.45 -16.02 -6.60
C LYS A 52 -22.93 -15.48 -5.24
N ILE A 53 -22.01 -15.14 -4.33
CA ILE A 53 -22.31 -14.58 -3.00
C ILE A 53 -23.13 -13.28 -3.15
N LEU A 54 -22.70 -12.37 -4.05
CA LEU A 54 -23.41 -11.13 -4.32
C LEU A 54 -24.85 -11.40 -4.83
N LYS A 55 -24.98 -12.31 -5.79
CA LYS A 55 -26.28 -12.65 -6.38
C LYS A 55 -27.25 -13.26 -5.37
N GLU A 56 -26.76 -14.12 -4.48
CA GLU A 56 -27.58 -14.71 -3.39
C GLU A 56 -28.08 -13.65 -2.41
N SER A 57 -27.38 -12.54 -2.24
CA SER A 57 -27.80 -11.38 -1.43
C SER A 57 -28.60 -10.32 -2.23
N GLY A 58 -28.88 -10.57 -3.51
CA GLY A 58 -29.64 -9.66 -4.36
C GLY A 58 -28.83 -8.52 -4.98
N VAL A 59 -27.51 -8.65 -5.05
CA VAL A 59 -26.61 -7.71 -5.72
C VAL A 59 -26.19 -8.28 -7.07
N ASP A 60 -26.50 -7.57 -8.16
CA ASP A 60 -25.97 -7.90 -9.48
C ASP A 60 -24.53 -7.42 -9.61
N SER A 61 -23.75 -8.03 -10.53
CA SER A 61 -22.37 -7.63 -10.71
C SER A 61 -21.88 -7.78 -12.14
N VAL A 62 -20.95 -6.91 -12.51
CA VAL A 62 -20.08 -7.03 -13.68
C VAL A 62 -18.63 -7.02 -13.22
N SER A 63 -17.73 -7.60 -13.98
CA SER A 63 -16.30 -7.64 -13.60
C SER A 63 -15.42 -7.07 -14.70
N PHE A 64 -14.36 -6.39 -14.28
CA PHE A 64 -13.24 -6.00 -15.10
C PHE A 64 -11.98 -6.71 -14.56
N THR A 65 -11.45 -7.65 -15.33
CA THR A 65 -10.41 -8.58 -14.90
C THR A 65 -9.04 -8.28 -15.52
N GLU A 66 -8.89 -7.09 -16.10
CA GLU A 66 -7.69 -6.69 -16.84
C GLU A 66 -6.93 -5.55 -16.13
N VAL A 67 -7.03 -5.48 -14.79
CA VAL A 67 -6.25 -4.49 -14.03
C VAL A 67 -4.77 -4.88 -14.08
N PRO A 68 -3.90 -4.05 -14.66
CA PRO A 68 -2.47 -4.35 -14.69
C PRO A 68 -1.84 -4.17 -13.30
N PRO A 69 -0.72 -4.86 -13.01
CA PRO A 69 0.18 -4.43 -11.94
C PRO A 69 0.57 -2.96 -12.17
N ASN A 70 0.58 -2.15 -11.11
CA ASN A 70 0.67 -0.69 -11.23
C ASN A 70 -0.40 -0.13 -12.19
N PRO A 71 -1.63 0.08 -11.70
CA PRO A 71 -2.75 0.47 -12.54
C PRO A 71 -2.49 1.80 -13.24
N THR A 72 -3.02 1.91 -14.46
CA THR A 72 -2.83 3.09 -15.30
C THR A 72 -4.10 3.91 -15.44
N THR A 73 -3.95 5.19 -15.78
CA THR A 73 -5.08 6.06 -16.12
C THR A 73 -5.94 5.45 -17.22
N VAL A 74 -5.32 4.84 -18.24
CA VAL A 74 -6.01 4.20 -19.36
C VAL A 74 -6.90 3.04 -18.89
N SER A 75 -6.37 2.13 -18.04
CA SER A 75 -7.14 0.98 -17.54
C SER A 75 -8.32 1.43 -16.67
N VAL A 76 -8.12 2.45 -15.84
CA VAL A 76 -9.19 3.01 -14.98
C VAL A 76 -10.27 3.70 -15.79
N ASP A 77 -9.92 4.50 -16.80
CA ASP A 77 -10.90 5.19 -17.64
C ASP A 77 -11.74 4.20 -18.45
N VAL A 78 -11.13 3.14 -18.99
CA VAL A 78 -11.87 2.05 -19.69
C VAL A 78 -12.83 1.35 -18.72
N ALA A 79 -12.36 0.98 -17.54
CA ALA A 79 -13.20 0.32 -16.54
C ALA A 79 -14.33 1.23 -16.04
N SER A 80 -14.07 2.53 -15.88
CA SER A 80 -15.08 3.52 -15.49
C SER A 80 -16.22 3.61 -16.51
N LYS A 81 -15.88 3.53 -17.81
CA LYS A 81 -16.90 3.48 -18.85
C LYS A 81 -17.75 2.21 -18.73
N VAL A 82 -17.13 1.05 -18.46
CA VAL A 82 -17.89 -0.20 -18.23
C VAL A 82 -18.82 -0.06 -17.02
N ALA A 83 -18.36 0.54 -15.92
CA ALA A 83 -19.19 0.78 -14.74
C ALA A 83 -20.40 1.68 -15.07
N MET A 84 -20.19 2.78 -15.79
CA MET A 84 -21.25 3.70 -16.20
C MET A 84 -22.25 3.05 -17.16
N ASP A 85 -21.77 2.35 -18.20
CA ASP A 85 -22.63 1.70 -19.22
C ASP A 85 -23.51 0.60 -18.60
N ASN A 86 -23.07 0.02 -17.47
CA ASN A 86 -23.82 -0.98 -16.73
C ASN A 86 -24.63 -0.41 -15.54
N ASN A 87 -24.59 0.91 -15.31
CA ASN A 87 -25.23 1.57 -14.17
C ASN A 87 -24.81 0.97 -12.82
N CYS A 88 -23.51 0.70 -12.63
CA CYS A 88 -23.00 0.25 -11.35
C CYS A 88 -23.09 1.37 -10.32
N ASP A 89 -23.50 1.02 -9.09
CA ASP A 89 -23.73 1.94 -7.98
C ASP A 89 -22.80 1.67 -6.78
N VAL A 90 -21.95 0.63 -6.88
CA VAL A 90 -20.88 0.31 -5.92
C VAL A 90 -19.70 -0.31 -6.66
N VAL A 91 -18.47 -0.07 -6.18
CA VAL A 91 -17.25 -0.63 -6.77
C VAL A 91 -16.53 -1.51 -5.76
N ILE A 92 -16.15 -2.70 -6.17
CA ILE A 92 -15.42 -3.68 -5.36
C ILE A 92 -14.01 -3.83 -5.89
N GLY A 93 -13.00 -3.61 -5.07
CA GLY A 93 -11.61 -3.96 -5.36
C GLY A 93 -11.28 -5.34 -4.79
N LEU A 94 -11.19 -6.37 -5.65
CA LEU A 94 -10.83 -7.74 -5.26
C LEU A 94 -9.39 -8.02 -5.68
N GLY A 95 -8.45 -7.98 -4.74
CA GLY A 95 -7.04 -8.18 -5.05
C GLY A 95 -6.10 -7.48 -4.10
N GLY A 96 -4.87 -7.23 -4.51
CA GLY A 96 -3.92 -6.37 -3.82
C GLY A 96 -4.17 -4.89 -4.10
N GLY A 97 -3.19 -4.04 -3.75
CA GLY A 97 -3.28 -2.58 -3.92
C GLY A 97 -3.71 -2.15 -5.32
N SER A 98 -3.17 -2.77 -6.38
CA SER A 98 -3.53 -2.42 -7.76
C SER A 98 -5.03 -2.56 -8.05
N ALA A 99 -5.67 -3.63 -7.55
CA ALA A 99 -7.11 -3.83 -7.74
C ALA A 99 -7.93 -2.84 -6.89
N ILE A 100 -7.50 -2.59 -5.65
CA ILE A 100 -8.20 -1.67 -4.73
C ILE A 100 -8.06 -0.23 -5.22
N ASP A 101 -6.87 0.20 -5.63
CA ASP A 101 -6.63 1.54 -6.16
C ASP A 101 -7.36 1.78 -7.49
N SER A 102 -7.40 0.75 -8.37
CA SER A 102 -8.26 0.82 -9.57
C SER A 102 -9.73 0.95 -9.21
N ALA A 103 -10.21 0.24 -8.19
CA ALA A 103 -11.61 0.35 -7.74
C ALA A 103 -11.91 1.76 -7.22
N LYS A 104 -11.02 2.34 -6.43
CA LYS A 104 -11.13 3.74 -5.98
C LYS A 104 -11.13 4.70 -7.18
N GLY A 105 -10.20 4.52 -8.13
CA GLY A 105 -10.13 5.33 -9.34
C GLY A 105 -11.39 5.24 -10.18
N VAL A 106 -11.94 4.03 -10.36
CA VAL A 106 -13.22 3.82 -11.06
C VAL A 106 -14.38 4.47 -10.30
N ALA A 107 -14.42 4.37 -8.98
CA ALA A 107 -15.45 5.00 -8.17
C ALA A 107 -15.47 6.52 -8.32
N ILE A 108 -14.27 7.15 -8.36
CA ILE A 108 -14.12 8.59 -8.63
C ILE A 108 -14.59 8.90 -10.05
N ALA A 109 -13.97 8.29 -11.06
CA ALA A 109 -14.16 8.65 -12.46
C ALA A 109 -15.60 8.39 -12.93
N ALA A 110 -16.20 7.24 -12.56
CA ALA A 110 -17.57 6.91 -12.90
C ALA A 110 -18.58 7.81 -12.17
N GLY A 111 -18.38 8.05 -10.89
CA GLY A 111 -19.25 8.90 -10.08
C GLY A 111 -19.29 10.35 -10.56
N HIS A 112 -18.15 10.88 -10.98
CA HIS A 112 -18.03 12.26 -11.49
C HIS A 112 -18.19 12.37 -13.00
N ARG A 113 -18.32 11.25 -13.74
CA ARG A 113 -18.38 11.18 -15.22
C ARG A 113 -17.22 11.93 -15.88
N ALA A 114 -16.00 11.67 -15.43
CA ALA A 114 -14.78 12.35 -15.85
C ALA A 114 -13.62 11.35 -15.96
N LYS A 115 -12.52 11.77 -16.56
CA LYS A 115 -11.28 10.98 -16.56
C LYS A 115 -10.62 11.00 -15.19
N ILE A 116 -9.98 9.90 -14.82
CA ILE A 116 -9.34 9.82 -13.48
C ILE A 116 -8.21 10.84 -13.30
N TRP A 117 -7.47 11.16 -14.38
CA TRP A 117 -6.37 12.11 -14.29
C TRP A 117 -6.81 13.56 -14.07
N ASP A 118 -8.09 13.88 -14.34
CA ASP A 118 -8.66 15.18 -14.01
C ASP A 118 -8.61 15.50 -12.50
N PHE A 119 -8.46 14.47 -11.65
CA PHE A 119 -8.44 14.58 -10.20
C PHE A 119 -7.03 14.51 -9.60
N SER A 120 -5.99 14.25 -10.41
CA SER A 120 -4.60 14.27 -9.93
C SER A 120 -4.17 15.68 -9.55
N TYR A 121 -3.43 15.80 -8.44
CA TYR A 121 -2.90 17.08 -7.96
C TYR A 121 -1.60 17.50 -8.66
N THR A 122 -0.99 16.62 -9.47
CA THR A 122 0.25 16.92 -10.18
C THR A 122 0.07 18.03 -11.21
N GLU A 123 1.15 18.65 -11.68
CA GLU A 123 1.07 19.71 -12.68
C GLU A 123 0.43 19.25 -14.00
N SER A 124 0.62 17.98 -14.35
CA SER A 124 0.00 17.37 -15.54
C SER A 124 -1.47 16.97 -15.32
N GLY A 125 -1.95 16.97 -14.08
CA GLY A 125 -3.31 16.60 -13.71
C GLY A 125 -4.30 17.77 -13.77
N GLY A 126 -5.58 17.45 -13.77
CA GLY A 126 -6.64 18.47 -13.84
C GLY A 126 -6.95 19.15 -12.50
N GLN A 127 -6.43 18.66 -11.38
CA GLN A 127 -6.61 19.19 -10.02
C GLN A 127 -8.07 19.40 -9.61
N ARG A 128 -8.98 18.63 -10.23
CA ARG A 128 -10.40 18.66 -9.93
C ARG A 128 -10.69 18.11 -8.56
N GLU A 129 -11.60 18.74 -7.82
CA GLU A 129 -12.03 18.27 -6.51
C GLU A 129 -12.79 16.94 -6.58
N ILE A 130 -12.41 16.01 -5.69
CA ILE A 130 -13.13 14.75 -5.45
C ILE A 130 -14.23 15.04 -4.42
N THR A 131 -15.48 14.68 -4.76
CA THR A 131 -16.65 15.00 -3.92
C THR A 131 -17.43 13.75 -3.53
N SER A 132 -18.53 13.93 -2.83
CA SER A 132 -19.50 12.87 -2.49
C SER A 132 -20.18 12.22 -3.70
N ALA A 133 -19.87 12.66 -4.92
CA ALA A 133 -20.26 11.97 -6.14
C ALA A 133 -19.48 10.66 -6.37
N THR A 134 -18.37 10.45 -5.69
CA THR A 134 -17.61 9.18 -5.69
C THR A 134 -18.51 8.03 -5.28
N LEU A 135 -18.52 6.95 -6.09
CA LEU A 135 -19.32 5.76 -5.77
C LEU A 135 -18.81 5.07 -4.49
N PRO A 136 -19.67 4.38 -3.72
CA PRO A 136 -19.23 3.58 -2.60
C PRO A 136 -18.20 2.53 -3.01
N ILE A 137 -17.20 2.30 -2.15
CA ILE A 137 -16.08 1.40 -2.38
C ILE A 137 -16.08 0.29 -1.33
N VAL A 138 -15.96 -0.97 -1.76
CA VAL A 138 -15.69 -2.12 -0.89
C VAL A 138 -14.36 -2.74 -1.30
N ALA A 139 -13.44 -2.88 -0.33
CA ALA A 139 -12.13 -3.47 -0.57
C ALA A 139 -12.09 -4.92 -0.07
N ILE A 140 -11.71 -5.87 -0.91
CA ILE A 140 -11.48 -7.28 -0.55
C ILE A 140 -10.02 -7.58 -0.83
N THR A 141 -9.18 -7.45 0.20
CA THR A 141 -7.74 -7.59 0.02
C THR A 141 -7.31 -9.05 -0.04
N THR A 142 -6.39 -9.36 -0.96
CA THR A 142 -5.78 -10.70 -1.13
C THR A 142 -4.28 -10.70 -0.92
N THR A 143 -3.71 -9.57 -0.48
CA THR A 143 -2.30 -9.41 -0.12
C THR A 143 -2.17 -8.73 1.22
N SER A 144 -1.05 -8.92 1.90
CA SER A 144 -0.67 -8.14 3.07
C SER A 144 0.52 -7.26 2.67
N GLY A 145 0.27 -5.97 2.43
CA GLY A 145 1.30 -5.08 1.90
C GLY A 145 0.91 -3.61 1.90
N THR A 146 0.07 -3.24 0.96
CA THR A 146 -0.16 -1.84 0.58
C THR A 146 -1.01 -1.04 1.57
N GLY A 147 -1.72 -1.70 2.48
CA GLY A 147 -2.68 -1.02 3.36
C GLY A 147 -3.82 -0.28 2.63
N SER A 148 -3.92 -0.41 1.29
CA SER A 148 -4.86 0.37 0.48
C SER A 148 -6.31 0.21 0.92
N HIS A 149 -6.68 -0.93 1.50
CA HIS A 149 -8.02 -1.15 2.06
C HIS A 149 -8.34 -0.24 3.25
N MET A 150 -7.33 0.40 3.87
CA MET A 150 -7.47 1.27 5.06
C MET A 150 -7.13 2.73 4.77
N THR A 151 -6.61 3.06 3.60
CA THR A 151 -6.17 4.43 3.27
C THR A 151 -7.13 5.11 2.29
N GLN A 152 -7.04 6.43 2.22
CA GLN A 152 -7.68 7.25 1.19
C GLN A 152 -6.91 7.25 -0.14
N TYR A 153 -5.68 6.83 -0.16
CA TYR A 153 -4.80 6.96 -1.32
C TYR A 153 -5.25 6.11 -2.50
N VAL A 154 -5.18 6.71 -3.68
CA VAL A 154 -5.42 6.14 -5.00
C VAL A 154 -4.12 6.29 -5.77
N VAL A 155 -3.39 5.20 -5.98
CA VAL A 155 -2.10 5.22 -6.65
C VAL A 155 -2.26 4.72 -8.08
N ILE A 156 -2.19 5.64 -9.04
CA ILE A 156 -2.38 5.36 -10.47
C ILE A 156 -1.26 5.99 -11.26
N THR A 157 -0.73 5.24 -12.23
CA THR A 157 0.32 5.72 -13.12
C THR A 157 -0.30 6.35 -14.37
N ASN A 158 0.16 7.55 -14.71
CA ASN A 158 -0.06 8.11 -16.05
C ASN A 158 1.09 7.64 -16.97
N PRO A 159 0.83 6.78 -17.96
CA PRO A 159 1.88 6.25 -18.81
C PRO A 159 2.47 7.28 -19.77
N GLU A 160 1.77 8.39 -20.04
CA GLU A 160 2.25 9.47 -20.91
C GLU A 160 3.30 10.35 -20.20
N THR A 161 3.04 10.70 -18.94
CA THR A 161 3.93 11.55 -18.13
C THR A 161 4.86 10.77 -17.21
N LYS A 162 4.64 9.45 -17.05
CA LYS A 162 5.34 8.56 -16.13
C LYS A 162 5.23 8.97 -14.65
N GLU A 163 4.24 9.76 -14.31
CA GLU A 163 3.91 10.11 -12.94
C GLU A 163 3.07 9.03 -12.27
N LYS A 164 3.37 8.73 -11.01
CA LYS A 164 2.67 7.75 -10.17
C LYS A 164 2.38 8.36 -8.79
N PRO A 165 1.59 9.43 -8.70
CA PRO A 165 1.21 10.01 -7.43
C PRO A 165 0.23 9.12 -6.65
N GLY A 166 0.19 9.32 -5.33
CA GLY A 166 -0.92 8.86 -4.51
C GLY A 166 -1.80 10.06 -4.13
N PHE A 167 -3.06 10.06 -4.53
CA PHE A 167 -4.01 11.13 -4.24
C PHE A 167 -5.31 10.58 -3.65
N GLY A 168 -6.09 11.44 -3.04
CA GLY A 168 -7.36 11.04 -2.44
C GLY A 168 -7.84 12.02 -1.37
N CYS A 169 -9.00 11.72 -0.80
CA CYS A 169 -9.62 12.50 0.26
C CYS A 169 -10.57 11.60 1.07
N ASP A 170 -11.37 12.16 1.95
CA ASP A 170 -12.33 11.41 2.77
C ASP A 170 -13.33 10.57 1.95
N PHE A 171 -13.66 10.99 0.73
CA PHE A 171 -14.56 10.26 -0.16
C PHE A 171 -13.92 9.07 -0.88
N THR A 172 -12.61 8.86 -0.74
CA THR A 172 -11.87 7.78 -1.41
C THR A 172 -11.49 6.62 -0.49
N TYR A 173 -11.79 6.73 0.80
CA TYR A 173 -11.71 5.57 1.69
C TYR A 173 -12.69 4.47 1.26
N ALA A 174 -12.31 3.22 1.44
CA ALA A 174 -13.28 2.14 1.35
C ALA A 174 -14.36 2.32 2.45
N HIS A 175 -15.61 2.14 2.09
CA HIS A 175 -16.71 2.13 3.07
C HIS A 175 -16.63 0.88 3.96
N HIS A 176 -16.11 -0.22 3.37
CA HIS A 176 -15.91 -1.48 4.07
C HIS A 176 -14.71 -2.22 3.48
N ALA A 177 -13.88 -2.79 4.35
CA ALA A 177 -12.81 -3.69 3.99
C ALA A 177 -13.15 -5.11 4.46
N ILE A 178 -13.02 -6.09 3.58
CA ILE A 178 -13.10 -7.52 3.90
C ILE A 178 -11.70 -8.08 3.83
N VAL A 179 -11.20 -8.56 4.97
CA VAL A 179 -9.85 -9.08 5.15
C VAL A 179 -9.96 -10.56 5.52
N ASP A 180 -9.89 -11.42 4.50
CA ASP A 180 -9.94 -12.87 4.67
C ASP A 180 -8.54 -13.47 4.44
N PRO A 181 -7.82 -13.89 5.49
CA PRO A 181 -6.47 -14.43 5.37
C PRO A 181 -6.40 -15.70 4.50
N LYS A 182 -7.50 -16.42 4.31
CA LYS A 182 -7.54 -17.58 3.41
C LYS A 182 -7.34 -17.18 1.93
N LEU A 183 -7.70 -15.95 1.55
CA LEU A 183 -7.47 -15.45 0.19
C LEU A 183 -5.99 -15.18 -0.09
N MET A 184 -5.16 -15.12 0.94
CA MET A 184 -3.72 -14.89 0.85
C MET A 184 -2.91 -16.19 0.82
N ILE A 185 -3.57 -17.34 1.13
CA ILE A 185 -2.95 -18.65 1.00
C ILE A 185 -2.70 -18.93 -0.51
N GLY A 186 -1.48 -19.33 -0.85
CA GLY A 186 -1.11 -19.55 -2.24
C GLY A 186 -0.51 -18.33 -2.95
N LEU A 187 -0.47 -17.17 -2.30
CA LEU A 187 0.32 -16.06 -2.82
C LEU A 187 1.80 -16.48 -2.94
N PRO A 188 2.44 -16.30 -4.12
CA PRO A 188 3.81 -16.73 -4.33
C PRO A 188 4.79 -16.17 -3.30
N LYS A 189 5.82 -16.96 -2.96
CA LYS A 189 6.84 -16.58 -1.97
C LYS A 189 7.44 -15.19 -2.24
N LYS A 190 7.80 -14.91 -3.49
CA LYS A 190 8.35 -13.62 -3.91
C LYS A 190 7.38 -12.45 -3.63
N MET A 191 6.11 -12.64 -3.97
CA MET A 191 5.09 -11.61 -3.72
C MET A 191 4.79 -11.46 -2.23
N THR A 192 4.75 -12.56 -1.47
CA THR A 192 4.60 -12.51 0.00
C THR A 192 5.73 -11.73 0.65
N ALA A 193 6.97 -11.93 0.19
CA ALA A 193 8.14 -11.20 0.69
C ALA A 193 8.04 -9.70 0.36
N ALA A 194 7.80 -9.37 -0.92
CA ALA A 194 7.73 -8.00 -1.39
C ALA A 194 6.60 -7.20 -0.71
N THR A 195 5.38 -7.77 -0.66
CA THR A 195 4.26 -7.09 0.00
C THR A 195 4.44 -7.05 1.52
N GLY A 196 4.93 -8.11 2.13
CA GLY A 196 5.16 -8.12 3.58
C GLY A 196 6.27 -7.15 4.04
N PHE A 197 7.28 -6.91 3.20
CA PHE A 197 8.28 -5.89 3.49
C PHE A 197 7.73 -4.46 3.31
N ASP A 198 6.79 -4.27 2.40
CA ASP A 198 6.03 -3.04 2.25
C ASP A 198 5.26 -2.68 3.54
N VAL A 199 4.63 -3.67 4.22
CA VAL A 199 4.04 -3.47 5.56
C VAL A 199 5.07 -2.91 6.56
N VAL A 200 6.30 -3.42 6.54
CA VAL A 200 7.38 -2.95 7.44
C VAL A 200 7.74 -1.50 7.12
N CYS A 201 7.90 -1.16 5.84
CA CYS A 201 8.19 0.21 5.41
C CYS A 201 7.06 1.17 5.76
N HIS A 202 5.81 0.82 5.48
CA HIS A 202 4.65 1.61 5.88
C HIS A 202 4.62 1.88 7.39
N ALA A 203 4.86 0.84 8.19
CA ALA A 203 4.85 0.99 9.63
C ALA A 203 6.03 1.84 10.14
N ILE A 204 7.24 1.71 9.57
CA ILE A 204 8.38 2.57 9.91
C ILE A 204 8.06 4.01 9.55
N GLU A 205 7.62 4.28 8.32
CA GLU A 205 7.41 5.64 7.83
C GLU A 205 6.23 6.34 8.52
N GLY A 206 5.11 5.66 8.74
CA GLY A 206 4.02 6.20 9.54
C GLY A 206 4.40 6.47 11.01
N TYR A 207 5.39 5.71 11.55
CA TYR A 207 5.94 5.89 12.89
C TYR A 207 6.93 7.05 12.99
N THR A 208 7.69 7.31 11.93
CA THR A 208 8.80 8.28 11.92
C THR A 208 8.48 9.59 11.22
N SER A 209 7.32 9.70 10.57
CA SER A 209 6.85 10.90 9.86
C SER A 209 6.64 12.10 10.79
N LYS A 210 6.80 13.31 10.29
CA LYS A 210 6.44 14.55 11.00
C LYS A 210 4.96 14.70 11.33
N LEU A 211 4.06 13.95 10.65
CA LEU A 211 2.63 13.89 10.96
C LEU A 211 2.29 12.85 12.04
N GLU A 212 3.30 12.22 12.62
CA GLU A 212 3.13 11.23 13.67
C GLU A 212 2.26 11.73 14.85
N ASN A 213 1.50 10.85 15.42
CA ASN A 213 0.74 11.06 16.64
C ASN A 213 0.60 9.76 17.42
N LEU A 214 0.08 9.82 18.65
CA LEU A 214 -0.02 8.62 19.50
C LEU A 214 -0.80 7.48 18.88
N MET A 215 -1.78 7.75 18.01
CA MET A 215 -2.53 6.70 17.31
C MET A 215 -1.72 6.09 16.18
N CYS A 216 -0.96 6.90 15.41
CA CYS A 216 0.02 6.38 14.45
C CYS A 216 1.02 5.44 15.15
N ASP A 217 1.57 5.87 16.28
CA ASP A 217 2.54 5.12 17.06
C ASP A 217 2.00 3.74 17.52
N VAL A 218 0.79 3.72 18.06
CA VAL A 218 0.16 2.47 18.53
C VAL A 218 0.01 1.48 17.38
N HIS A 219 -0.52 1.93 16.23
CA HIS A 219 -0.74 1.07 15.07
C HIS A 219 0.57 0.63 14.42
N ALA A 220 1.51 1.55 14.21
CA ALA A 220 2.81 1.26 13.62
C ALA A 220 3.63 0.26 14.45
N ARG A 221 3.73 0.49 15.77
CA ARG A 221 4.43 -0.43 16.67
C ARG A 221 3.82 -1.83 16.68
N ALA A 222 2.49 -1.93 16.67
CA ALA A 222 1.81 -3.21 16.59
C ALA A 222 2.08 -3.89 15.24
N ALA A 223 2.02 -3.17 14.12
CA ALA A 223 2.33 -3.68 12.80
C ALA A 223 3.77 -4.20 12.70
N LEU A 224 4.76 -3.45 13.20
CA LEU A 224 6.18 -3.84 13.21
C LEU A 224 6.41 -5.13 14.01
N ARG A 225 5.82 -5.26 15.21
CA ARG A 225 5.94 -6.47 16.02
C ARG A 225 5.35 -7.70 15.34
N LEU A 226 4.17 -7.53 14.71
CA LEU A 226 3.52 -8.63 13.97
C LEU A 226 4.34 -9.01 12.74
N ALA A 227 4.81 -8.05 11.95
CA ALA A 227 5.63 -8.30 10.78
C ALA A 227 6.98 -8.95 11.17
N GLY A 228 7.67 -8.45 12.19
CA GLY A 228 8.91 -9.02 12.71
C GLY A 228 8.77 -10.49 13.11
N LYS A 229 7.63 -10.84 13.71
CA LYS A 229 7.35 -12.19 14.20
C LYS A 229 6.88 -13.15 13.10
N TYR A 230 6.01 -12.71 12.20
CA TYR A 230 5.26 -13.61 11.31
C TYR A 230 5.67 -13.55 9.84
N LEU A 231 6.37 -12.50 9.36
CA LEU A 231 6.69 -12.37 7.95
C LEU A 231 7.59 -13.50 7.44
N ARG A 232 8.64 -13.86 8.19
CA ARG A 232 9.54 -14.97 7.86
C ARG A 232 8.76 -16.28 7.69
N THR A 233 7.82 -16.54 8.59
CA THR A 233 6.97 -17.75 8.52
C THR A 233 6.03 -17.68 7.31
N ALA A 234 5.35 -16.57 7.08
CA ALA A 234 4.45 -16.39 5.93
C ALA A 234 5.16 -16.56 4.58
N VAL A 235 6.44 -16.14 4.49
CA VAL A 235 7.26 -16.27 3.29
C VAL A 235 7.75 -17.71 3.08
N ASN A 236 8.14 -18.42 4.15
CA ASN A 236 8.69 -19.76 4.06
C ASN A 236 7.62 -20.86 4.04
N ASP A 237 6.47 -20.61 4.65
CA ASP A 237 5.29 -21.47 4.63
C ASP A 237 4.05 -20.62 4.29
N GLY A 238 3.80 -20.43 3.00
CA GLY A 238 2.67 -19.66 2.49
C GLY A 238 1.31 -20.26 2.82
N SER A 239 1.24 -21.50 3.29
CA SER A 239 0.02 -22.19 3.73
C SER A 239 -0.31 -21.96 5.20
N ASN A 240 0.60 -21.38 5.99
CA ASN A 240 0.43 -21.13 7.41
C ASN A 240 -0.62 -20.04 7.65
N LEU A 241 -1.84 -20.46 7.96
CA LEU A 241 -2.98 -19.55 8.14
C LEU A 241 -2.77 -18.58 9.31
N GLU A 242 -2.09 -19.01 10.38
CA GLU A 242 -1.77 -18.11 11.51
C GLU A 242 -0.87 -16.97 11.05
N ALA A 243 0.22 -17.28 10.37
CA ALA A 243 1.13 -16.26 9.85
C ALA A 243 0.44 -15.34 8.84
N ARG A 244 -0.40 -15.88 7.94
CA ARG A 244 -1.22 -15.08 7.02
C ARG A 244 -2.18 -14.15 7.77
N THR A 245 -2.82 -14.64 8.83
CA THR A 245 -3.76 -13.86 9.64
C THR A 245 -3.06 -12.68 10.32
N TYR A 246 -1.91 -12.92 10.94
CA TYR A 246 -1.19 -11.84 11.61
C TYR A 246 -0.50 -10.88 10.64
N MET A 247 -0.08 -11.34 9.46
CA MET A 247 0.40 -10.43 8.41
C MET A 247 -0.73 -9.57 7.82
N ALA A 248 -1.93 -10.12 7.66
CA ALA A 248 -3.11 -9.35 7.25
C ALA A 248 -3.50 -8.28 8.29
N LEU A 249 -3.38 -8.63 9.58
CA LEU A 249 -3.59 -7.66 10.66
C LEU A 249 -2.49 -6.58 10.66
N ALA A 250 -1.22 -6.96 10.45
CA ALA A 250 -0.11 -6.01 10.35
C ALA A 250 -0.32 -5.02 9.21
N ASP A 251 -0.75 -5.48 8.02
CA ASP A 251 -1.10 -4.65 6.87
C ASP A 251 -2.23 -3.67 7.18
N THR A 252 -3.29 -4.15 7.84
CA THR A 252 -4.42 -3.31 8.27
C THR A 252 -3.95 -2.20 9.21
N LEU A 253 -3.12 -2.53 10.20
CA LEU A 253 -2.59 -1.57 11.17
C LEU A 253 -1.60 -0.58 10.53
N ALA A 254 -0.71 -1.05 9.66
CA ALA A 254 0.21 -0.20 8.91
C ALA A 254 -0.56 0.77 8.00
N GLY A 255 -1.62 0.28 7.32
CA GLY A 255 -2.52 1.11 6.53
C GLY A 255 -3.18 2.23 7.34
N ILE A 256 -3.67 1.93 8.55
CA ILE A 256 -4.20 2.94 9.47
C ILE A 256 -3.12 3.97 9.85
N SER A 257 -1.88 3.51 10.11
CA SER A 257 -0.79 4.41 10.47
C SER A 257 -0.47 5.40 9.36
N ILE A 258 -0.30 4.93 8.11
CA ILE A 258 0.03 5.81 6.97
C ILE A 258 -1.14 6.66 6.50
N ALA A 259 -2.38 6.23 6.72
CA ALA A 259 -3.54 7.07 6.40
C ALA A 259 -3.51 8.41 7.15
N MET A 260 -2.89 8.44 8.33
CA MET A 260 -2.75 9.62 9.18
C MET A 260 -1.33 10.21 9.15
N GLY A 261 -0.32 9.34 9.20
CA GLY A 261 1.10 9.72 9.26
C GLY A 261 1.72 9.99 7.89
N GLY A 262 1.10 9.53 6.82
CA GLY A 262 1.71 9.55 5.49
C GLY A 262 2.90 8.59 5.37
N VAL A 263 3.61 8.71 4.26
CA VAL A 263 4.87 8.01 3.97
C VAL A 263 5.98 9.02 3.74
N THR A 264 7.25 8.61 3.88
CA THR A 264 8.42 9.49 3.81
C THR A 264 9.29 9.25 2.57
N SER A 265 10.55 9.56 2.64
CA SER A 265 11.50 9.55 1.51
C SER A 265 11.60 8.20 0.81
N ASN A 266 11.53 7.08 1.53
CA ASN A 266 11.68 5.76 0.92
C ASN A 266 10.53 5.48 -0.05
N HIS A 267 9.27 5.68 0.37
CA HIS A 267 8.11 5.56 -0.51
C HIS A 267 8.06 6.64 -1.59
N ALA A 268 8.46 7.88 -1.28
CA ALA A 268 8.49 8.93 -2.27
C ALA A 268 9.35 8.54 -3.49
N THR A 269 10.54 7.98 -3.24
CA THR A 269 11.43 7.49 -4.31
C THR A 269 10.89 6.23 -4.98
N ALA A 270 10.18 5.35 -4.23
CA ALA A 270 9.56 4.15 -4.79
C ALA A 270 8.42 4.48 -5.77
N HIS A 271 7.64 5.51 -5.49
CA HIS A 271 6.63 6.03 -6.42
C HIS A 271 7.26 6.57 -7.70
N ALA A 272 8.32 7.39 -7.56
CA ALA A 272 9.06 7.94 -8.69
C ALA A 272 9.63 6.83 -9.59
N ALA A 273 10.35 5.87 -9.01
CA ALA A 273 10.92 4.73 -9.73
C ALA A 273 9.83 3.84 -10.36
N GLY A 274 8.72 3.63 -9.64
CA GLY A 274 7.58 2.86 -10.16
C GLY A 274 6.90 3.50 -11.37
N GLY A 275 6.86 4.84 -11.42
CA GLY A 275 6.36 5.60 -12.58
C GLY A 275 7.32 5.52 -13.78
N LEU A 276 8.63 5.61 -13.53
CA LEU A 276 9.67 5.59 -14.55
C LEU A 276 9.89 4.19 -15.15
N ASP A 277 10.05 3.16 -14.29
CA ASP A 277 10.58 1.85 -14.67
C ASP A 277 9.58 0.69 -14.45
N ASN A 278 8.41 0.96 -13.88
CA ASN A 278 7.33 -0.03 -13.65
C ASN A 278 7.79 -1.28 -12.86
N VAL A 279 8.63 -1.09 -11.85
CA VAL A 279 9.17 -2.17 -11.01
C VAL A 279 8.21 -2.63 -9.91
N ILE A 280 8.48 -3.80 -9.32
CA ILE A 280 7.73 -4.31 -8.17
C ILE A 280 8.02 -3.42 -6.96
N HIS A 281 6.97 -2.78 -6.43
CA HIS A 281 7.05 -1.75 -5.41
C HIS A 281 7.84 -2.19 -4.17
N GLY A 282 7.46 -3.33 -3.58
CA GLY A 282 8.14 -3.84 -2.38
C GLY A 282 9.59 -4.29 -2.61
N GLU A 283 9.99 -4.65 -3.83
CA GLU A 283 11.40 -4.91 -4.18
C GLU A 283 12.21 -3.61 -4.20
N TYR A 284 11.63 -2.53 -4.77
CA TYR A 284 12.26 -1.22 -4.71
C TYR A 284 12.46 -0.75 -3.27
N LEU A 285 11.40 -0.83 -2.45
CA LEU A 285 11.48 -0.47 -1.04
C LEU A 285 12.58 -1.26 -0.31
N ALA A 286 12.71 -2.56 -0.61
CA ALA A 286 13.75 -3.39 -0.02
C ALA A 286 15.16 -3.00 -0.49
N ALA A 287 15.33 -2.58 -1.74
CA ALA A 287 16.62 -2.12 -2.26
C ALA A 287 17.06 -0.77 -1.65
N SER A 288 16.11 0.15 -1.46
CA SER A 288 16.40 1.51 -0.99
C SER A 288 16.41 1.68 0.54
N ALA A 289 15.59 0.91 1.28
CA ALA A 289 15.42 1.04 2.73
C ALA A 289 16.73 1.08 3.53
N PRO A 290 17.76 0.23 3.27
CA PRO A 290 19.00 0.28 4.05
C PRO A 290 19.71 1.62 3.96
N VAL A 291 19.65 2.27 2.81
CA VAL A 291 20.30 3.56 2.56
C VAL A 291 19.45 4.70 3.11
N MET A 292 18.16 4.67 2.84
CA MET A 292 17.24 5.73 3.24
C MET A 292 17.11 5.79 4.75
N TYR A 293 16.79 4.68 5.43
CA TYR A 293 16.61 4.68 6.88
C TYR A 293 17.93 4.86 7.65
N ALA A 294 19.07 4.41 7.12
CA ALA A 294 20.37 4.73 7.73
C ALA A 294 20.70 6.23 7.70
N ALA A 295 20.19 6.95 6.70
CA ALA A 295 20.31 8.40 6.66
C ALA A 295 19.31 9.09 7.61
N GLU A 296 18.06 8.61 7.63
CA GLU A 296 16.97 9.19 8.41
C GLU A 296 17.12 8.97 9.93
N MET A 297 17.67 7.81 10.37
CA MET A 297 17.68 7.42 11.78
C MET A 297 18.36 8.43 12.71
N ARG A 298 19.35 9.18 12.20
CA ARG A 298 20.04 10.22 12.99
C ARG A 298 19.25 11.52 13.11
N SER A 299 18.27 11.72 12.26
CA SER A 299 17.37 12.89 12.31
C SER A 299 16.16 12.64 13.23
N ASN A 300 15.83 11.36 13.50
CA ASN A 300 14.77 10.97 14.45
C ASN A 300 15.21 9.79 15.33
N PRO A 301 16.30 9.93 16.12
CA PRO A 301 16.87 8.83 16.89
C PRO A 301 15.91 8.25 17.94
N THR A 302 15.02 9.09 18.48
CA THR A 302 14.03 8.66 19.49
C THR A 302 13.13 7.54 18.99
N LYS A 303 12.76 7.54 17.71
CA LYS A 303 11.91 6.52 17.11
C LYS A 303 12.73 5.35 16.60
N PHE A 304 13.79 5.60 15.88
CA PHE A 304 14.61 4.55 15.28
C PHE A 304 15.32 3.63 16.31
N ARG A 305 15.68 4.13 17.51
CA ARG A 305 16.27 3.29 18.58
C ARG A 305 15.35 2.17 19.07
N GLU A 306 14.04 2.26 18.82
CA GLU A 306 13.08 1.22 19.19
C GLU A 306 12.96 0.10 18.15
N LEU A 307 13.47 0.32 16.93
CA LEU A 307 13.20 -0.54 15.77
C LEU A 307 13.65 -2.00 16.00
N ALA A 308 14.82 -2.21 16.64
CA ALA A 308 15.30 -3.56 16.94
C ALA A 308 14.31 -4.34 17.81
N GLY A 309 13.84 -3.75 18.90
CA GLY A 309 12.87 -4.40 19.80
C GLY A 309 11.45 -4.50 19.23
N LEU A 310 11.12 -3.70 18.19
CA LEU A 310 9.87 -3.82 17.46
C LEU A 310 9.91 -4.97 16.45
N LEU A 311 11.06 -5.19 15.79
CA LEU A 311 11.22 -6.26 14.80
C LEU A 311 11.62 -7.60 15.40
N ASN A 312 12.22 -7.61 16.60
CA ASN A 312 12.68 -8.82 17.29
C ASN A 312 12.27 -8.78 18.76
N GLU A 313 11.28 -9.61 19.14
CA GLU A 313 10.77 -9.69 20.52
C GLU A 313 11.81 -10.18 21.54
N ASN A 314 12.93 -10.78 21.09
CA ASN A 314 14.01 -11.26 21.93
C ASN A 314 15.17 -10.26 22.06
N PHE A 315 15.08 -9.08 21.42
CA PHE A 315 16.12 -8.08 21.52
C PHE A 315 16.15 -7.43 22.90
N ASP A 316 17.32 -7.46 23.55
CA ASP A 316 17.55 -6.80 24.83
C ASP A 316 18.25 -5.43 24.63
N PRO A 317 17.57 -4.31 24.90
CA PRO A 317 18.13 -2.96 24.80
C PRO A 317 18.99 -2.57 26.02
N THR A 318 19.05 -3.40 27.09
CA THR A 318 19.67 -3.04 28.36
C THR A 318 21.16 -2.73 28.21
N GLY A 319 21.59 -1.60 28.72
CA GLY A 319 23.00 -1.17 28.73
C GLY A 319 23.56 -0.69 27.40
N LYS A 320 22.75 -0.61 26.36
CA LYS A 320 23.15 -0.14 25.01
C LYS A 320 23.07 1.39 24.93
N SER A 321 24.06 1.99 24.28
CA SER A 321 24.03 3.39 23.89
C SER A 321 23.01 3.65 22.77
N GLU A 322 22.67 4.91 22.53
CA GLU A 322 21.77 5.31 21.43
C GLU A 322 22.32 4.84 20.08
N ASP A 323 23.60 5.04 19.79
CA ASP A 323 24.22 4.58 18.55
C ASP A 323 24.14 3.06 18.37
N GLU A 324 24.33 2.28 19.44
CA GLU A 324 24.19 0.82 19.41
C GLU A 324 22.73 0.41 19.17
N LEU A 325 21.76 1.13 19.72
CA LEU A 325 20.32 0.87 19.49
C LEU A 325 19.92 1.19 18.05
N LEU A 326 20.39 2.31 17.51
CA LEU A 326 20.14 2.71 16.11
C LEU A 326 20.72 1.67 15.15
N GLN A 327 21.99 1.25 15.38
CA GLN A 327 22.63 0.24 14.55
C GLN A 327 21.92 -1.11 14.65
N ALA A 328 21.52 -1.54 15.84
CA ALA A 328 20.77 -2.77 16.05
C ALA A 328 19.43 -2.76 15.28
N GLY A 329 18.73 -1.62 15.22
CA GLY A 329 17.52 -1.48 14.42
C GLY A 329 17.76 -1.73 12.93
N MET A 330 18.84 -1.17 12.39
CA MET A 330 19.23 -1.38 10.99
C MET A 330 19.70 -2.82 10.74
N ASP A 331 20.39 -3.44 11.71
CA ASP A 331 20.84 -4.83 11.61
C ASP A 331 19.66 -5.80 11.56
N GLU A 332 18.63 -5.60 12.41
CA GLU A 332 17.40 -6.40 12.40
C GLU A 332 16.59 -6.22 11.11
N LEU A 333 16.48 -4.99 10.61
CA LEU A 333 15.82 -4.71 9.33
C LEU A 333 16.52 -5.44 8.18
N ASN A 334 17.87 -5.35 8.14
CA ASN A 334 18.67 -6.01 7.12
C ASN A 334 18.65 -7.54 7.26
N ALA A 335 18.61 -8.07 8.49
CA ALA A 335 18.42 -9.49 8.73
C ALA A 335 17.06 -9.97 8.19
N LEU A 336 15.99 -9.23 8.49
CA LEU A 336 14.66 -9.55 7.96
C LEU A 336 14.66 -9.59 6.43
N ARG A 337 15.24 -8.58 5.76
CA ARG A 337 15.36 -8.54 4.28
C ARG A 337 16.07 -9.78 3.73
N ARG A 338 17.22 -10.15 4.31
CA ARG A 338 17.96 -11.36 3.89
C ARG A 338 17.15 -12.63 4.07
N ASP A 339 16.53 -12.79 5.24
CA ASP A 339 15.79 -14.01 5.61
C ASP A 339 14.56 -14.26 4.71
N ILE A 340 13.95 -13.19 4.19
CA ILE A 340 12.82 -13.28 3.26
C ILE A 340 13.22 -13.26 1.79
N GLY A 341 14.53 -13.19 1.49
CA GLY A 341 15.06 -13.23 0.13
C GLY A 341 14.96 -11.90 -0.63
N LEU A 342 14.94 -10.77 0.08
CA LEU A 342 14.93 -9.41 -0.49
C LEU A 342 16.24 -8.65 -0.25
N ASP A 343 17.36 -9.35 -0.14
CA ASP A 343 18.69 -8.71 -0.13
C ASP A 343 19.11 -8.36 -1.56
N VAL A 344 18.40 -7.39 -2.11
CA VAL A 344 18.52 -6.93 -3.50
C VAL A 344 18.99 -5.49 -3.56
N LYS A 345 19.57 -5.11 -4.70
CA LYS A 345 19.93 -3.74 -5.07
C LYS A 345 19.05 -3.27 -6.22
N MET A 346 19.09 -1.98 -6.53
CA MET A 346 18.31 -1.39 -7.63
C MET A 346 18.61 -2.04 -8.97
N GLY A 347 19.88 -2.35 -9.25
CA GLY A 347 20.26 -3.05 -10.48
C GLY A 347 19.68 -4.46 -10.61
N ASP A 348 19.38 -5.14 -9.51
CA ASP A 348 18.86 -6.51 -9.50
C ASP A 348 17.34 -6.59 -9.80
N ILE A 349 16.63 -5.47 -9.66
CA ILE A 349 15.16 -5.41 -9.73
C ILE A 349 14.64 -4.75 -11.01
N GLY A 350 15.51 -4.48 -11.97
CA GLY A 350 15.13 -3.93 -13.28
C GLY A 350 15.05 -2.40 -13.33
N ILE A 351 15.60 -1.68 -12.37
CA ILE A 351 15.77 -0.23 -12.45
C ILE A 351 16.75 0.09 -13.57
N VAL A 352 16.32 0.91 -14.53
CA VAL A 352 17.12 1.42 -15.64
C VAL A 352 17.35 2.93 -15.53
N SER A 353 16.46 3.65 -14.84
CA SER A 353 16.58 5.06 -14.54
C SER A 353 17.77 5.32 -13.61
N THR A 354 18.44 6.42 -13.83
CA THR A 354 19.54 6.86 -12.96
C THR A 354 19.03 7.39 -11.62
N ALA A 355 19.89 7.40 -10.60
CA ALA A 355 19.57 8.01 -9.30
C ALA A 355 19.12 9.48 -9.44
N ALA A 356 19.69 10.23 -10.40
CA ALA A 356 19.31 11.62 -10.65
C ALA A 356 17.91 11.76 -11.26
N GLU A 357 17.53 10.86 -12.17
CA GLU A 357 16.18 10.85 -12.76
C GLU A 357 15.11 10.48 -11.71
N ILE A 358 15.38 9.48 -10.85
CA ILE A 358 14.49 9.12 -9.76
C ILE A 358 14.37 10.28 -8.77
N ALA A 359 15.48 10.92 -8.38
CA ALA A 359 15.46 12.09 -7.50
C ALA A 359 14.67 13.25 -8.11
N GLN A 360 14.87 13.54 -9.42
CA GLN A 360 14.10 14.56 -10.11
C GLN A 360 12.60 14.28 -10.07
N ALA A 361 12.17 13.10 -10.50
CA ALA A 361 10.77 12.71 -10.49
C ALA A 361 10.16 12.75 -9.08
N THR A 362 10.95 12.37 -8.05
CA THR A 362 10.50 12.47 -6.65
C THR A 362 10.18 13.91 -6.27
N PHE A 363 11.04 14.86 -6.63
CA PHE A 363 10.80 16.29 -6.38
C PHE A 363 9.64 16.85 -7.20
N ASP A 364 9.45 16.36 -8.42
CA ASP A 364 8.40 16.87 -9.31
C ASP A 364 6.98 16.60 -8.79
N TYR A 365 6.73 15.43 -8.18
CA TYR A 365 5.36 15.09 -7.77
C TYR A 365 5.22 14.35 -6.43
N MET A 366 6.32 13.99 -5.76
CA MET A 366 6.30 13.34 -4.44
C MET A 366 6.93 14.21 -3.34
N GLY A 367 7.19 15.49 -3.62
CA GLY A 367 7.80 16.43 -2.69
C GLY A 367 7.10 16.52 -1.34
N GLY A 368 5.76 16.44 -1.32
CA GLY A 368 4.99 16.42 -0.09
C GLY A 368 5.36 15.27 0.86
N SER A 369 5.73 14.09 0.33
CA SER A 369 6.22 12.97 1.16
C SER A 369 7.65 13.19 1.65
N LEU A 370 8.50 13.87 0.87
CA LEU A 370 9.84 14.29 1.33
C LEU A 370 9.75 15.27 2.49
N ASP A 371 8.78 16.18 2.47
CA ASP A 371 8.56 17.17 3.53
C ASP A 371 8.15 16.53 4.86
N LEU A 372 7.61 15.32 4.83
CA LEU A 372 7.25 14.55 6.03
C LEU A 372 8.45 13.89 6.72
N ASP A 373 9.59 13.82 6.07
CA ASP A 373 10.83 13.28 6.64
C ASP A 373 11.52 14.32 7.54
N TYR A 374 12.05 13.87 8.68
CA TYR A 374 12.89 14.71 9.55
C TYR A 374 14.26 15.03 8.95
N LEU A 375 14.72 14.25 7.95
CA LEU A 375 15.94 14.52 7.18
C LEU A 375 15.59 15.41 5.98
N PRO A 376 15.92 16.72 5.99
CA PRO A 376 15.70 17.57 4.83
C PRO A 376 16.53 17.08 3.64
N GLN A 377 15.90 16.93 2.50
CA GLN A 377 16.54 16.52 1.26
C GLN A 377 16.62 17.66 0.27
N THR A 378 17.72 17.72 -0.49
CA THR A 378 17.80 18.40 -1.78
C THR A 378 17.87 17.35 -2.88
N LYS A 379 17.65 17.76 -4.12
CA LYS A 379 17.77 16.83 -5.25
C LYS A 379 19.18 16.20 -5.32
N GLU A 380 20.22 16.99 -5.03
CA GLU A 380 21.60 16.53 -5.00
C GLU A 380 21.83 15.52 -3.87
N SER A 381 21.37 15.82 -2.63
CA SER A 381 21.54 14.91 -1.50
C SER A 381 20.77 13.60 -1.69
N LEU A 382 19.54 13.67 -2.21
CA LEU A 382 18.76 12.49 -2.55
C LEU A 382 19.40 11.65 -3.64
N THR A 383 19.96 12.30 -4.69
CA THR A 383 20.72 11.62 -5.75
C THR A 383 21.92 10.86 -5.17
N GLU A 384 22.69 11.49 -4.28
CA GLU A 384 23.87 10.84 -3.66
C GLU A 384 23.47 9.69 -2.72
N LEU A 385 22.33 9.77 -2.05
CA LEU A 385 21.78 8.66 -1.27
C LEU A 385 21.38 7.50 -2.18
N LEU A 386 20.60 7.77 -3.21
CA LEU A 386 20.13 6.75 -4.13
C LEU A 386 21.25 6.01 -4.85
N LYS A 387 22.35 6.67 -5.21
CA LYS A 387 23.55 6.03 -5.80
C LYS A 387 24.10 4.87 -4.95
N LYS A 388 23.92 4.92 -3.63
CA LYS A 388 24.39 3.86 -2.71
C LYS A 388 23.51 2.61 -2.72
N ALA A 389 22.30 2.70 -3.29
CA ALA A 389 21.35 1.59 -3.40
C ALA A 389 21.49 0.78 -4.71
N TYR A 390 22.34 1.24 -5.66
CA TYR A 390 22.68 0.54 -6.90
C TYR A 390 23.80 -0.53 -6.71
#